data_9ab70ebb41b874b7e2e644ca4bc9cd9c
#
_entry.id   9ab70ebb41b874b7e2e644ca4bc9cd9c
#
_cell.length_a   1.000
_cell.length_b   1.000
_cell.length_c   1.000
_cell.angle_alpha   90.00
_cell.angle_beta   90.00
_cell.angle_gamma   90.00
#
_symmetry.space_group_name_H-M   'P 1'
#
loop_
_entity.id
_entity.type
_entity.pdbx_description
1 polymer ?
#
loop_
_entity_poly.entity_id
_entity_poly.type
_entity_poly.pdbx_seq_one_letter_code
_entity_poly.pdbx_strand_id
1 'polypeptide(L)'
;LIGSFGDIEPRVVTVIGAGVAGTAAIEKAIAANARVKIIDLSSEKLSALKNIYGTHNIEYIASTEASIAEALSASDLVIGAVYVVGKEAPTVVTEAMLDRMTPGSVLVDISIDQGGCFETSQPTNHDEPTYVKKGVVHYCVTNMPGAVPLTATHALNKATLPFILDLANKGIDRALLEDEHLFNGLNIQDGIVM
;
A
#
# COMPACT_ATOMS: atom_id res chain seq x y z
N LEU A 1 -16.77 -12.55 -4.68
CA LEU A 1 -17.43 -11.49 -3.90
C LEU A 1 -16.60 -11.22 -2.65
N ILE A 2 -16.25 -9.98 -2.38
CA ILE A 2 -15.56 -9.56 -1.16
C ILE A 2 -16.56 -9.35 -0.02
N GLY A 3 -17.70 -8.74 -0.31
CA GLY A 3 -18.78 -8.53 0.64
C GLY A 3 -19.70 -9.73 0.82
N SER A 4 -20.63 -9.63 1.77
CA SER A 4 -21.67 -10.62 2.01
C SER A 4 -22.68 -10.70 0.87
N PHE A 5 -23.28 -11.86 0.69
CA PHE A 5 -24.39 -12.04 -0.24
C PHE A 5 -25.36 -13.12 0.29
N GLY A 6 -26.56 -12.72 0.64
CA GLY A 6 -27.50 -13.61 1.34
C GLY A 6 -26.89 -14.14 2.63
N ASP A 7 -26.84 -15.46 2.78
CA ASP A 7 -26.25 -16.13 3.95
C ASP A 7 -24.74 -16.36 3.83
N ILE A 8 -24.09 -15.85 2.75
CA ILE A 8 -22.65 -15.98 2.57
C ILE A 8 -21.94 -14.84 3.33
N GLU A 9 -21.09 -15.26 4.26
CA GLU A 9 -20.29 -14.34 5.06
C GLU A 9 -19.30 -13.52 4.20
N PRO A 10 -19.04 -12.26 4.59
CA PRO A 10 -18.06 -11.42 3.91
C PRO A 10 -16.65 -12.00 4.04
N ARG A 11 -15.82 -11.79 3.04
CA ARG A 11 -14.42 -12.17 3.03
C ARG A 11 -13.57 -11.27 3.92
N VAL A 12 -12.45 -11.81 4.37
CA VAL A 12 -11.51 -11.09 5.21
C VAL A 12 -10.45 -10.40 4.32
N VAL A 13 -10.40 -9.09 4.42
CA VAL A 13 -9.39 -8.25 3.77
C VAL A 13 -8.46 -7.70 4.83
N THR A 14 -7.18 -8.07 4.78
CA THR A 14 -6.15 -7.54 5.67
C THR A 14 -5.32 -6.50 4.93
N VAL A 15 -5.18 -5.31 5.51
CA VAL A 15 -4.32 -4.25 4.98
C VAL A 15 -3.16 -4.02 5.95
N ILE A 16 -1.93 -4.19 5.47
CA ILE A 16 -0.70 -3.98 6.22
C ILE A 16 -0.10 -2.65 5.78
N GLY A 17 -0.10 -1.68 6.69
CA GLY A 17 0.30 -0.29 6.44
C GLY A 17 -0.91 0.62 6.20
N ALA A 18 -1.17 1.54 7.12
CA ALA A 18 -2.25 2.51 7.08
C ALA A 18 -1.75 3.92 6.66
N GLY A 19 -0.90 3.94 5.65
CA GLY A 19 -0.49 5.16 4.93
C GLY A 19 -1.57 5.62 3.94
N VAL A 20 -1.22 6.50 3.01
CA VAL A 20 -2.16 7.04 2.01
C VAL A 20 -2.78 5.93 1.16
N ALA A 21 -1.95 5.07 0.56
CA ALA A 21 -2.42 3.97 -0.28
C ALA A 21 -3.18 2.91 0.53
N GLY A 22 -2.68 2.54 1.72
CA GLY A 22 -3.35 1.60 2.61
C GLY A 22 -4.71 2.09 3.09
N THR A 23 -4.83 3.37 3.46
CA THR A 23 -6.12 3.96 3.86
C THR A 23 -7.12 3.94 2.70
N ALA A 24 -6.68 4.24 1.49
CA ALA A 24 -7.54 4.15 0.30
C ALA A 24 -8.02 2.70 0.05
N ALA A 25 -7.16 1.70 0.26
CA ALA A 25 -7.53 0.28 0.19
C ALA A 25 -8.54 -0.12 1.28
N ILE A 26 -8.31 0.35 2.53
CA ILE A 26 -9.22 0.15 3.66
C ILE A 26 -10.61 0.69 3.34
N GLU A 27 -10.71 1.91 2.84
CA GLU A 27 -12.00 2.53 2.45
C GLU A 27 -12.75 1.70 1.40
N LYS A 28 -12.05 1.17 0.41
CA LYS A 28 -12.67 0.32 -0.62
C LYS A 28 -13.12 -1.02 -0.08
N ALA A 29 -12.35 -1.62 0.83
CA ALA A 29 -12.74 -2.88 1.48
C ALA A 29 -13.97 -2.69 2.38
N ILE A 30 -14.04 -1.60 3.14
CA ILE A 30 -15.21 -1.24 3.96
C ILE A 30 -16.43 -0.99 3.06
N ALA A 31 -16.27 -0.21 1.98
CA ALA A 31 -17.35 0.09 1.04
C ALA A 31 -17.87 -1.18 0.32
N ALA A 32 -17.03 -2.20 0.18
CA ALA A 32 -17.41 -3.51 -0.35
C ALA A 32 -18.05 -4.43 0.72
N ASN A 33 -18.27 -3.95 1.95
CA ASN A 33 -18.77 -4.74 3.08
C ASN A 33 -17.91 -5.96 3.44
N ALA A 34 -16.59 -5.84 3.31
CA ALA A 34 -15.66 -6.87 3.78
C ALA A 34 -15.53 -6.88 5.31
N ARG A 35 -15.01 -7.97 5.87
CA ARG A 35 -14.37 -7.92 7.19
C ARG A 35 -12.97 -7.39 7.01
N VAL A 36 -12.62 -6.30 7.69
CA VAL A 36 -11.34 -5.62 7.45
C VAL A 36 -10.45 -5.74 8.68
N LYS A 37 -9.21 -6.21 8.46
CA LYS A 37 -8.13 -6.15 9.45
C LYS A 37 -7.13 -5.08 9.03
N ILE A 38 -6.89 -4.12 9.91
CA ILE A 38 -5.98 -3.00 9.69
C ILE A 38 -4.77 -3.18 10.57
N ILE A 39 -3.60 -3.31 9.97
CA ILE A 39 -2.33 -3.52 10.69
C ILE A 39 -1.41 -2.32 10.42
N ASP A 40 -0.95 -1.64 11.47
CA ASP A 40 0.04 -0.56 11.37
C ASP A 40 0.94 -0.55 12.63
N LEU A 41 2.14 0.01 12.49
CA LEU A 41 3.06 0.23 13.61
C LEU A 41 2.58 1.36 14.54
N SER A 42 1.88 2.37 13.99
CA SER A 42 1.42 3.53 14.74
C SER A 42 0.08 3.30 15.41
N SER A 43 0.07 3.21 16.72
CA SER A 43 -1.14 3.16 17.54
C SER A 43 -2.03 4.40 17.38
N GLU A 44 -1.42 5.56 17.08
CA GLU A 44 -2.12 6.81 16.84
C GLU A 44 -2.93 6.76 15.56
N LYS A 45 -2.33 6.25 14.45
CA LYS A 45 -3.04 6.03 13.19
C LYS A 45 -4.20 5.04 13.36
N LEU A 46 -3.94 3.91 14.02
CA LEU A 46 -4.99 2.93 14.30
C LEU A 46 -6.14 3.54 15.10
N SER A 47 -5.84 4.36 16.12
CA SER A 47 -6.84 5.06 16.92
C SER A 47 -7.61 6.09 16.09
N ALA A 48 -6.94 6.86 15.24
CA ALA A 48 -7.58 7.82 14.34
C ALA A 48 -8.55 7.12 13.36
N LEU A 49 -8.13 6.03 12.73
CA LEU A 49 -8.96 5.25 11.82
C LEU A 49 -10.15 4.62 12.55
N LYS A 50 -9.96 4.16 13.79
CA LYS A 50 -11.04 3.62 14.63
C LYS A 50 -12.10 4.67 14.95
N ASN A 51 -11.69 5.93 15.18
CA ASN A 51 -12.62 7.03 15.38
C ASN A 51 -13.42 7.38 14.12
N ILE A 52 -12.83 7.21 12.94
CA ILE A 52 -13.47 7.51 11.65
C ILE A 52 -14.44 6.39 11.23
N TYR A 53 -13.98 5.13 11.28
CA TYR A 53 -14.71 3.98 10.68
C TYR A 53 -15.44 3.12 11.72
N GLY A 54 -15.21 3.33 13.02
CA GLY A 54 -15.81 2.51 14.08
C GLY A 54 -15.20 1.12 14.17
N THR A 55 -15.97 0.16 14.69
CA THR A 55 -15.49 -1.22 14.93
C THR A 55 -16.37 -2.30 14.29
N HIS A 56 -17.39 -1.90 13.53
CA HIS A 56 -18.27 -2.87 12.88
C HIS A 56 -17.54 -3.56 11.72
N ASN A 57 -17.32 -4.85 11.84
CA ASN A 57 -16.54 -5.65 10.88
C ASN A 57 -15.08 -5.18 10.67
N ILE A 58 -14.51 -4.41 11.61
CA ILE A 58 -13.15 -3.88 11.49
C ILE A 58 -12.35 -4.20 12.76
N GLU A 59 -11.18 -4.79 12.56
CA GLU A 59 -10.17 -5.03 13.59
C GLU A 59 -8.97 -4.11 13.38
N TYR A 60 -8.46 -3.53 14.48
CA TYR A 60 -7.28 -2.65 14.49
C TYR A 60 -6.16 -3.36 15.26
N ILE A 61 -5.06 -3.65 14.59
CA ILE A 61 -4.03 -4.57 15.06
C ILE A 61 -2.68 -3.86 15.05
N ALA A 62 -1.98 -3.85 16.18
CA ALA A 62 -0.60 -3.38 16.24
C ALA A 62 0.30 -4.35 15.46
N SER A 63 1.16 -3.81 14.61
CA SER A 63 2.03 -4.58 13.72
C SER A 63 3.15 -5.26 14.51
N THR A 64 3.12 -6.57 14.52
CA THR A 64 4.19 -7.46 14.97
C THR A 64 4.24 -8.67 14.03
N GLU A 65 5.35 -9.39 14.00
CA GLU A 65 5.46 -10.62 13.22
C GLU A 65 4.35 -11.63 13.58
N ALA A 66 4.08 -11.80 14.86
CA ALA A 66 3.05 -12.71 15.35
C ALA A 66 1.64 -12.29 14.91
N SER A 67 1.31 -11.00 15.06
CA SER A 67 -0.01 -10.48 14.70
C SER A 67 -0.26 -10.53 13.18
N ILE A 68 0.77 -10.28 12.37
CA ILE A 68 0.71 -10.45 10.92
C ILE A 68 0.46 -11.91 10.58
N ALA A 69 1.26 -12.85 11.11
CA ALA A 69 1.12 -14.27 10.84
C ALA A 69 -0.27 -14.82 11.26
N GLU A 70 -0.83 -14.31 12.35
CA GLU A 70 -2.19 -14.67 12.79
C GLU A 70 -3.25 -14.10 11.82
N ALA A 71 -3.12 -12.84 11.42
CA ALA A 71 -4.06 -12.22 10.51
C ALA A 71 -4.09 -12.92 9.15
N LEU A 72 -2.92 -13.32 8.62
CA LEU A 72 -2.79 -14.03 7.33
C LEU A 72 -3.58 -15.34 7.31
N SER A 73 -3.62 -16.09 8.42
CA SER A 73 -4.29 -17.38 8.47
C SER A 73 -5.81 -17.31 8.21
N ALA A 74 -6.41 -16.15 8.46
CA ALA A 74 -7.85 -15.90 8.28
C ALA A 74 -8.15 -15.01 7.06
N SER A 75 -7.14 -14.62 6.28
CA SER A 75 -7.30 -13.64 5.21
C SER A 75 -7.56 -14.28 3.86
N ASP A 76 -8.56 -13.77 3.15
CA ASP A 76 -8.81 -14.11 1.75
C ASP A 76 -8.02 -13.19 0.81
N LEU A 77 -7.85 -11.91 1.21
CA LEU A 77 -7.10 -10.90 0.49
C LEU A 77 -6.18 -10.15 1.46
N VAL A 78 -4.90 -10.06 1.13
CA VAL A 78 -3.93 -9.26 1.89
C VAL A 78 -3.36 -8.18 0.99
N ILE A 79 -3.34 -6.95 1.47
CA ILE A 79 -2.81 -5.79 0.75
C ILE A 79 -1.62 -5.24 1.55
N GLY A 80 -0.43 -5.33 0.97
CA GLY A 80 0.77 -4.71 1.50
C GLY A 80 0.90 -3.26 1.00
N ALA A 81 0.92 -2.31 1.91
CA ALA A 81 1.02 -0.89 1.63
C ALA A 81 2.01 -0.20 2.58
N VAL A 82 3.14 -0.85 2.80
CA VAL A 82 4.20 -0.36 3.69
C VAL A 82 5.12 0.56 2.90
N TYR A 83 5.33 1.76 3.40
CA TYR A 83 6.18 2.75 2.76
C TYR A 83 7.17 3.36 3.76
N VAL A 84 8.43 3.42 3.37
CA VAL A 84 9.49 4.13 4.10
C VAL A 84 10.13 5.14 3.16
N VAL A 85 10.05 6.43 3.51
CA VAL A 85 10.55 7.52 2.67
C VAL A 85 12.04 7.32 2.36
N GLY A 86 12.39 7.30 1.06
CA GLY A 86 13.78 7.21 0.58
C GLY A 86 14.48 5.87 0.84
N LYS A 87 13.74 4.81 1.19
CA LYS A 87 14.28 3.48 1.45
C LYS A 87 13.44 2.39 0.77
N GLU A 88 14.02 1.22 0.62
CA GLU A 88 13.28 0.02 0.25
C GLU A 88 12.20 -0.30 1.30
N ALA A 89 11.10 -0.89 0.83
CA ALA A 89 10.06 -1.35 1.74
C ALA A 89 10.60 -2.49 2.61
N PRO A 90 10.34 -2.50 3.93
CA PRO A 90 10.72 -3.62 4.77
C PRO A 90 9.87 -4.85 4.45
N THR A 91 10.48 -6.02 4.47
CA THR A 91 9.75 -7.29 4.39
C THR A 91 8.91 -7.50 5.65
N VAL A 92 7.60 -7.56 5.51
CA VAL A 92 6.66 -7.76 6.63
C VAL A 92 5.94 -9.12 6.59
N VAL A 93 5.92 -9.78 5.43
CA VAL A 93 5.39 -11.14 5.27
C VAL A 93 6.49 -12.03 4.73
N THR A 94 6.86 -13.05 5.49
CA THR A 94 7.87 -14.05 5.08
C THR A 94 7.24 -15.16 4.25
N GLU A 95 8.07 -15.87 3.47
CA GLU A 95 7.59 -17.03 2.70
C GLU A 95 7.00 -18.14 3.59
N ALA A 96 7.55 -18.32 4.79
CA ALA A 96 7.03 -19.28 5.77
C ALA A 96 5.61 -18.94 6.27
N MET A 97 5.27 -17.66 6.33
CA MET A 97 3.92 -17.22 6.73
C MET A 97 2.84 -17.63 5.72
N LEU A 98 3.20 -17.79 4.44
CA LEU A 98 2.25 -18.21 3.40
C LEU A 98 1.70 -19.63 3.64
N ASP A 99 2.43 -20.48 4.35
CA ASP A 99 1.96 -21.83 4.70
C ASP A 99 0.72 -21.82 5.61
N ARG A 100 0.40 -20.69 6.22
CA ARG A 100 -0.80 -20.46 7.03
C ARG A 100 -2.00 -19.98 6.22
N MET A 101 -1.78 -19.52 4.99
CA MET A 101 -2.85 -18.97 4.15
C MET A 101 -3.63 -20.09 3.46
N THR A 102 -4.91 -19.85 3.25
CA THR A 102 -5.74 -20.78 2.48
C THR A 102 -5.33 -20.74 1.00
N PRO A 103 -5.13 -21.88 0.33
CA PRO A 103 -4.87 -21.89 -1.11
C PRO A 103 -5.96 -21.13 -1.89
N GLY A 104 -5.54 -20.29 -2.83
CA GLY A 104 -6.44 -19.39 -3.57
C GLY A 104 -6.61 -18.01 -2.93
N SER A 105 -6.08 -17.77 -1.74
CA SER A 105 -5.97 -16.41 -1.18
C SER A 105 -5.08 -15.54 -2.05
N VAL A 106 -5.24 -14.23 -1.94
CA VAL A 106 -4.56 -13.25 -2.80
C VAL A 106 -3.68 -12.33 -1.97
N LEU A 107 -2.45 -12.12 -2.41
CA LEU A 107 -1.53 -11.06 -1.95
C LEU A 107 -1.43 -9.97 -3.01
N VAL A 108 -1.68 -8.72 -2.64
CA VAL A 108 -1.45 -7.52 -3.47
C VAL A 108 -0.35 -6.69 -2.83
N ASP A 109 0.75 -6.52 -3.52
CA ASP A 109 1.87 -5.71 -3.03
C ASP A 109 1.89 -4.34 -3.70
N ILE A 110 1.34 -3.32 -3.01
CA ILE A 110 1.38 -1.93 -3.49
C ILE A 110 2.79 -1.34 -3.36
N SER A 111 3.61 -1.91 -2.47
CA SER A 111 4.99 -1.47 -2.23
C SER A 111 5.99 -2.01 -3.25
N ILE A 112 5.53 -2.71 -4.29
CA ILE A 112 6.38 -3.40 -5.27
C ILE A 112 7.39 -2.47 -5.95
N ASP A 113 7.02 -1.22 -6.24
CA ASP A 113 7.91 -0.22 -6.86
C ASP A 113 9.09 0.17 -5.94
N GLN A 114 9.02 -0.19 -4.66
CA GLN A 114 10.07 0.04 -3.65
C GLN A 114 10.67 -1.28 -3.13
N GLY A 115 10.71 -2.30 -3.97
CA GLY A 115 11.27 -3.60 -3.65
C GLY A 115 10.26 -4.64 -3.14
N GLY A 116 9.04 -4.22 -2.81
CA GLY A 116 8.00 -5.08 -2.26
C GLY A 116 8.12 -5.31 -0.76
N CYS A 117 6.99 -5.53 -0.10
CA CYS A 117 6.93 -5.78 1.34
C CYS A 117 6.66 -7.25 1.71
N PHE A 118 6.54 -8.14 0.75
CA PHE A 118 6.48 -9.59 0.96
C PHE A 118 7.75 -10.25 0.43
N GLU A 119 8.31 -11.18 1.19
CA GLU A 119 9.54 -11.91 0.79
C GLU A 119 9.38 -12.62 -0.57
N THR A 120 8.16 -12.97 -0.92
CA THR A 120 7.83 -13.68 -2.15
C THR A 120 7.43 -12.75 -3.30
N SER A 121 7.43 -11.42 -3.09
CA SER A 121 7.07 -10.47 -4.13
C SER A 121 8.07 -10.48 -5.29
N GLN A 122 7.54 -10.56 -6.50
CA GLN A 122 8.29 -10.44 -7.74
C GLN A 122 7.55 -9.45 -8.65
N PRO A 123 8.24 -8.43 -9.17
CA PRO A 123 7.61 -7.46 -10.05
C PRO A 123 6.94 -8.12 -11.24
N THR A 124 5.69 -7.77 -11.50
CA THR A 124 4.92 -8.18 -12.67
C THR A 124 4.50 -6.95 -13.49
N ASN A 125 3.84 -7.17 -14.60
CA ASN A 125 3.35 -6.13 -15.49
C ASN A 125 1.85 -6.31 -15.76
N HIS A 126 1.25 -5.39 -16.51
CA HIS A 126 -0.19 -5.44 -16.80
C HIS A 126 -0.58 -6.55 -17.79
N ASP A 127 0.35 -7.12 -18.56
CA ASP A 127 0.09 -8.22 -19.51
C ASP A 127 0.07 -9.56 -18.78
N GLU A 128 1.00 -9.77 -17.82
CA GLU A 128 1.08 -10.96 -16.97
C GLU A 128 1.05 -10.52 -15.49
N PRO A 129 -0.14 -10.15 -14.96
CA PRO A 129 -0.23 -9.42 -13.70
C PRO A 129 -0.08 -10.29 -12.45
N THR A 130 -0.24 -11.61 -12.57
CA THR A 130 -0.29 -12.51 -11.43
C THR A 130 0.59 -13.74 -11.59
N TYR A 131 1.04 -14.29 -10.47
CA TYR A 131 1.64 -15.62 -10.38
C TYR A 131 1.16 -16.30 -9.10
N VAL A 132 1.39 -17.60 -9.00
CA VAL A 132 1.03 -18.40 -7.82
C VAL A 132 2.29 -18.91 -7.14
N LYS A 133 2.42 -18.70 -5.83
CA LYS A 133 3.46 -19.28 -5.00
C LYS A 133 2.84 -19.87 -3.72
N LYS A 134 3.18 -21.10 -3.38
CA LYS A 134 2.58 -21.87 -2.25
C LYS A 134 1.04 -21.87 -2.26
N GLY A 135 0.42 -21.92 -3.44
CA GLY A 135 -1.03 -21.88 -3.58
C GLY A 135 -1.67 -20.50 -3.40
N VAL A 136 -0.89 -19.46 -3.09
CA VAL A 136 -1.34 -18.09 -2.92
C VAL A 136 -1.10 -17.28 -4.19
N VAL A 137 -2.11 -16.57 -4.67
CA VAL A 137 -2.04 -15.71 -5.86
C VAL A 137 -1.36 -14.39 -5.48
N HIS A 138 -0.33 -14.02 -6.22
CA HIS A 138 0.37 -12.75 -6.05
C HIS A 138 0.02 -11.79 -7.17
N TYR A 139 -0.30 -10.55 -6.82
CA TYR A 139 -0.46 -9.41 -7.72
C TYR A 139 0.56 -8.35 -7.33
N CYS A 140 1.62 -8.24 -8.10
CA CYS A 140 2.77 -7.37 -7.84
C CYS A 140 3.09 -6.51 -9.06
N VAL A 141 2.05 -5.97 -9.70
CA VAL A 141 2.19 -5.15 -10.91
C VAL A 141 2.87 -3.83 -10.57
N THR A 142 3.99 -3.57 -11.23
CA THR A 142 4.65 -2.26 -11.15
C THR A 142 3.77 -1.18 -11.80
N ASN A 143 3.80 0.02 -11.24
CA ASN A 143 2.98 1.12 -11.73
C ASN A 143 1.49 0.73 -11.85
N MET A 144 0.90 0.21 -10.78
CA MET A 144 -0.53 -0.12 -10.72
C MET A 144 -1.44 1.01 -11.23
N PRO A 145 -1.16 2.31 -10.99
CA PRO A 145 -1.94 3.42 -11.54
C PRO A 145 -2.00 3.46 -13.07
N GLY A 146 -1.06 2.81 -13.75
CA GLY A 146 -1.05 2.67 -15.21
C GLY A 146 -2.28 1.93 -15.77
N ALA A 147 -2.98 1.14 -14.96
CA ALA A 147 -4.25 0.49 -15.35
C ALA A 147 -5.42 1.49 -15.48
N VAL A 148 -5.31 2.69 -14.90
CA VAL A 148 -6.31 3.77 -14.93
C VAL A 148 -5.65 5.09 -15.35
N PRO A 149 -5.03 5.16 -16.54
CA PRO A 149 -4.07 6.20 -16.89
C PRO A 149 -4.67 7.61 -16.90
N LEU A 150 -5.92 7.76 -17.32
CA LEU A 150 -6.58 9.07 -17.37
C LEU A 150 -6.66 9.71 -15.97
N THR A 151 -7.24 9.00 -15.01
CA THR A 151 -7.41 9.53 -13.65
C THR A 151 -6.11 9.62 -12.88
N ALA A 152 -5.20 8.65 -13.07
CA ALA A 152 -3.88 8.66 -12.47
C ALA A 152 -3.04 9.86 -12.94
N THR A 153 -3.05 10.16 -14.25
CA THR A 153 -2.35 11.32 -14.83
C THR A 153 -2.90 12.63 -14.28
N HIS A 154 -4.22 12.78 -14.20
CA HIS A 154 -4.82 13.99 -13.64
C HIS A 154 -4.48 14.18 -12.16
N ALA A 155 -4.50 13.10 -11.37
CA ALA A 155 -4.14 13.14 -9.96
C ALA A 155 -2.67 13.52 -9.76
N LEU A 156 -1.76 12.87 -10.49
CA LEU A 156 -0.33 13.15 -10.43
C LEU A 156 -0.02 14.58 -10.87
N ASN A 157 -0.60 15.02 -11.99
CA ASN A 157 -0.39 16.36 -12.50
C ASN A 157 -0.88 17.44 -11.51
N LYS A 158 -2.05 17.22 -10.89
CA LYS A 158 -2.56 18.12 -9.85
C LYS A 158 -1.61 18.24 -8.65
N ALA A 159 -0.99 17.12 -8.25
CA ALA A 159 -0.07 17.08 -7.13
C ALA A 159 1.30 17.71 -7.45
N THR A 160 1.82 17.53 -8.66
CA THR A 160 3.18 17.95 -9.04
C THR A 160 3.24 19.36 -9.66
N LEU A 161 2.16 19.82 -10.30
CA LEU A 161 2.13 21.10 -11.01
C LEU A 161 2.55 22.31 -10.15
N PRO A 162 2.15 22.47 -8.88
CA PRO A 162 2.58 23.58 -8.04
C PRO A 162 4.12 23.69 -7.94
N PHE A 163 4.78 22.55 -7.73
CA PHE A 163 6.23 22.50 -7.62
C PHE A 163 6.93 22.81 -8.95
N ILE A 164 6.37 22.33 -10.08
CA ILE A 164 6.88 22.64 -11.42
C ILE A 164 6.77 24.14 -11.70
N LEU A 165 5.64 24.76 -11.35
CA LEU A 165 5.44 26.19 -11.52
C LEU A 165 6.36 27.02 -10.63
N ASP A 166 6.63 26.58 -9.41
CA ASP A 166 7.58 27.24 -8.52
C ASP A 166 8.99 27.23 -9.10
N LEU A 167 9.46 26.08 -9.57
CA LEU A 167 10.74 25.95 -10.24
C LEU A 167 10.82 26.84 -11.49
N ALA A 168 9.77 26.87 -12.31
CA ALA A 168 9.73 27.66 -13.54
C ALA A 168 9.71 29.19 -13.28
N ASN A 169 8.98 29.63 -12.26
CA ASN A 169 8.79 31.03 -11.97
C ASN A 169 9.92 31.66 -11.12
N LYS A 170 10.48 30.89 -10.19
CA LYS A 170 11.48 31.37 -9.22
C LYS A 170 12.92 31.02 -9.62
N GLY A 171 13.10 30.01 -10.49
CA GLY A 171 14.39 29.36 -10.71
C GLY A 171 14.74 28.35 -9.62
N ILE A 172 15.70 27.46 -9.90
CA ILE A 172 16.03 26.32 -9.04
C ILE A 172 16.45 26.77 -7.64
N ASP A 173 17.46 27.64 -7.55
CA ASP A 173 18.06 28.03 -6.27
C ASP A 173 17.03 28.64 -5.31
N ARG A 174 16.21 29.55 -5.82
CA ARG A 174 15.21 30.21 -4.99
C ARG A 174 14.05 29.28 -4.62
N ALA A 175 13.59 28.42 -5.52
CA ALA A 175 12.54 27.47 -5.25
C ALA A 175 12.97 26.48 -4.16
N LEU A 176 14.19 25.96 -4.24
CA LEU A 176 14.75 25.05 -3.22
C LEU A 176 14.95 25.75 -1.87
N LEU A 177 15.30 27.03 -1.85
CA LEU A 177 15.48 27.79 -0.62
C LEU A 177 14.14 28.09 0.09
N GLU A 178 13.07 28.32 -0.68
CA GLU A 178 11.76 28.72 -0.16
C GLU A 178 10.84 27.53 0.16
N ASP A 179 11.11 26.33 -0.36
CA ASP A 179 10.28 25.13 -0.15
C ASP A 179 11.13 23.94 0.30
N GLU A 180 10.95 23.58 1.59
CA GLU A 180 11.65 22.44 2.21
C GLU A 180 11.34 21.09 1.51
N HIS A 181 10.14 20.92 0.97
CA HIS A 181 9.77 19.67 0.29
C HIS A 181 10.49 19.54 -1.06
N LEU A 182 10.64 20.66 -1.80
CA LEU A 182 11.46 20.68 -3.00
C LEU A 182 12.93 20.42 -2.66
N PHE A 183 13.45 21.04 -1.60
CA PHE A 183 14.82 20.83 -1.14
C PHE A 183 15.07 19.35 -0.77
N ASN A 184 14.17 18.73 -0.03
CA ASN A 184 14.26 17.31 0.32
C ASN A 184 14.15 16.35 -0.88
N GLY A 185 13.62 16.82 -2.01
CA GLY A 185 13.59 16.11 -3.29
C GLY A 185 14.87 16.22 -4.10
N LEU A 186 15.82 17.07 -3.70
CA LEU A 186 17.08 17.26 -4.40
C LEU A 186 18.02 16.08 -4.15
N ASN A 187 18.29 15.29 -5.18
CA ASN A 187 19.17 14.12 -5.09
C ASN A 187 20.56 14.40 -5.67
N ILE A 188 20.63 15.16 -6.76
CA ILE A 188 21.88 15.46 -7.46
C ILE A 188 21.88 16.93 -7.86
N GLN A 189 22.96 17.65 -7.56
CA GLN A 189 23.21 19.00 -8.02
C GLN A 189 24.65 19.09 -8.56
N ASP A 190 24.82 19.63 -9.77
CA ASP A 190 26.12 19.79 -10.43
C ASP A 190 26.97 18.50 -10.49
N GLY A 191 26.30 17.34 -10.59
CA GLY A 191 26.96 16.03 -10.60
C GLY A 191 27.35 15.48 -9.23
N ILE A 192 27.00 16.18 -8.16
CA ILE A 192 27.25 15.76 -6.77
C ILE A 192 25.96 15.18 -6.18
N VAL A 193 26.06 13.99 -5.58
CA VAL A 193 24.96 13.38 -4.83
C VAL A 193 24.83 14.13 -3.49
N MET A 194 23.59 14.55 -3.15
CA MET A 194 23.27 15.37 -1.98
C MET A 194 22.98 14.52 -0.76
#